data_ea4a832e59c23dd1bb47b72d68156a56
#
_entry.id   ea4a832e59c23dd1bb47b72d68156a56
#
_cell.length_a   1.000
_cell.length_b   1.000
_cell.length_c   1.000
_cell.angle_alpha   90.00
_cell.angle_beta   90.00
_cell.angle_gamma   90.00
#
_symmetry.space_group_name_H-M   'P 1'
#
loop_
_entity.id
_entity.type
_entity.pdbx_description
1 polymer ?
#
loop_
_entity_poly.entity_id
_entity_poly.type
_entity_poly.pdbx_seq_one_letter_code
_entity_poly.pdbx_strand_id
1 'polypeptide(L)'
;MADSKNFHDHVHGISHVHGHVHENQKAVMNRLSRAIGHLEKVKSMVGNGEDCANVLIQLAAVRSALDNTGKVILKDHMRHCIVEAVAEGDQDAIDSVCKVIDRFV
;
A
#
# COMPACT_ATOMS: atom_id res chain seq x y z
N MET A 1 -3.31 19.40 -1.03
CA MET A 1 -3.39 18.86 -0.65
C MET A 1 -3.69 18.49 -0.22
N ALA A 2 -3.96 18.70 -0.38
CA ALA A 2 -4.23 18.17 0.19
C ALA A 2 -4.64 17.69 0.48
N ASP A 3 -4.83 17.81 0.30
CA ASP A 3 -5.30 17.29 0.79
C ASP A 3 -5.44 16.40 1.02
N SER A 4 -5.23 16.10 1.19
CA SER A 4 -5.44 15.09 1.49
C SER A 4 -6.35 14.80 2.29
N LYS A 5 -6.85 15.33 2.68
CA LYS A 5 -7.71 15.11 3.40
C LYS A 5 -8.83 15.07 2.94
N ASN A 6 -9.08 15.40 2.17
CA ASN A 6 -10.08 15.29 1.72
C ASN A 6 -10.29 14.35 1.00
N PHE A 7 -9.91 13.96 0.55
CA PHE A 7 -10.08 13.05 -0.10
C PHE A 7 -10.44 11.99 0.53
N HIS A 8 -10.54 12.01 1.38
CA HIS A 8 -10.96 11.13 2.00
C HIS A 8 -11.98 11.20 2.74
N ASP A 9 -12.35 12.08 2.77
CA ASP A 9 -13.33 12.13 3.45
C ASP A 9 -14.40 11.83 2.90
N HIS A 10 -14.57 11.82 2.04
CA HIS A 10 -15.38 11.20 1.63
C HIS A 10 -15.56 10.22 1.33
N VAL A 11 -15.43 10.05 1.28
CA VAL A 11 -15.50 9.03 1.31
C VAL A 11 -15.82 8.49 2.00
N HIS A 12 -15.96 8.88 2.36
CA HIS A 12 -16.13 8.26 3.21
C HIS A 12 -16.86 7.86 3.47
N GLY A 13 -17.29 8.25 3.27
CA GLY A 13 -17.79 7.75 3.79
C GLY A 13 -18.19 6.86 3.67
N ILE A 14 -17.99 6.51 3.36
CA ILE A 14 -18.05 5.49 3.44
C ILE A 14 -17.88 4.83 3.89
N SER A 15 -17.66 4.87 4.16
CA SER A 15 -17.36 4.19 4.77
C SER A 15 -17.39 3.64 5.27
N HIS A 16 -17.61 3.52 5.59
CA HIS A 16 -17.60 2.90 6.28
C HIS A 16 -17.65 2.19 6.47
N VAL A 17 -18.10 2.64 6.07
CA VAL A 17 -18.35 1.71 6.37
C VAL A 17 -17.58 0.80 6.93
N HIS A 18 -16.87 0.51 6.71
CA HIS A 18 -16.06 -0.31 7.30
C HIS A 18 -15.02 0.45 7.80
N GLY A 19 -15.10 1.01 8.80
CA GLY A 19 -14.11 1.78 9.34
C GLY A 19 -12.96 0.90 9.67
N HIS A 20 -12.18 0.55 8.71
CA HIS A 20 -11.06 -0.22 9.05
C HIS A 20 -10.01 0.64 9.61
N VAL A 21 -9.81 0.55 10.87
CA VAL A 21 -8.62 1.09 11.48
C VAL A 21 -7.62 -0.04 11.43
N HIS A 22 -6.68 0.04 10.55
CA HIS A 22 -5.62 -0.95 10.50
C HIS A 22 -4.72 -0.75 11.69
N GLU A 23 -4.44 -1.83 12.41
CA GLU A 23 -3.51 -1.76 13.53
C GLU A 23 -2.19 -1.16 13.11
N ASN A 24 -1.78 -1.42 11.87
CA ASN A 24 -0.50 -0.99 11.36
C ASN A 24 -0.57 0.27 10.53
N GLN A 25 -1.66 1.04 10.64
CA GLN A 25 -1.83 2.21 9.79
C GLN A 25 -0.64 3.16 9.88
N LYS A 26 -0.19 3.47 11.09
CA LYS A 26 0.92 4.40 11.25
C LYS A 26 2.20 3.83 10.64
N ALA A 27 2.43 2.55 10.86
CA ALA A 27 3.62 1.89 10.30
C ALA A 27 3.57 1.89 8.77
N VAL A 28 2.40 1.64 8.19
CA VAL A 28 2.23 1.68 6.75
C VAL A 28 2.48 3.07 6.20
N MET A 29 1.90 4.09 6.85
CA MET A 29 2.12 5.47 6.44
C MET A 29 3.61 5.84 6.47
N ASN A 30 4.31 5.39 7.50
CA ASN A 30 5.75 5.65 7.60
C ASN A 30 6.53 4.94 6.50
N ARG A 31 6.15 3.70 6.17
CA ARG A 31 6.79 2.96 5.08
C ARG A 31 6.57 3.68 3.75
N LEU A 32 5.36 4.15 3.51
CA LEU A 32 5.05 4.86 2.27
C LEU A 32 5.81 6.17 2.20
N SER A 33 5.90 6.90 3.30
CA SER A 33 6.64 8.17 3.32
C SER A 33 8.12 7.95 3.00
N ARG A 34 8.71 6.88 3.55
CA ARG A 34 10.11 6.57 3.25
C ARG A 34 10.29 6.18 1.78
N ALA A 35 9.33 5.42 1.23
CA ALA A 35 9.41 5.03 -0.18
C ALA A 35 9.27 6.24 -1.09
N ILE A 36 8.37 7.17 -0.75
CA ILE A 36 8.20 8.40 -1.52
C ILE A 36 9.50 9.20 -1.53
N GLY A 37 10.12 9.39 -0.36
CA GLY A 37 11.38 10.12 -0.29
C GLY A 37 12.49 9.42 -1.06
N HIS A 38 12.54 8.09 -0.98
CA HIS A 38 13.53 7.33 -1.72
C HIS A 38 13.32 7.45 -3.23
N LEU A 39 12.05 7.41 -3.66
CA LEU A 39 11.74 7.56 -5.08
C LEU A 39 12.10 8.96 -5.59
N GLU A 40 11.90 9.98 -4.76
CA GLU A 40 12.32 11.34 -5.12
C GLU A 40 13.82 11.42 -5.29
N LYS A 41 14.56 10.72 -4.44
CA LYS A 41 16.01 10.65 -4.59
C LYS A 41 16.39 10.01 -5.93
N VAL A 42 15.71 8.91 -6.29
CA VAL A 42 15.98 8.26 -7.57
C VAL A 42 15.70 9.22 -8.73
N LYS A 43 14.60 9.96 -8.64
CA LYS A 43 14.26 10.95 -9.65
C LYS A 43 15.37 11.99 -9.80
N SER A 44 15.91 12.46 -8.67
CA SER A 44 17.04 13.42 -8.71
C SER A 44 18.27 12.81 -9.34
N MET A 45 18.54 11.54 -9.05
CA MET A 45 19.70 10.87 -9.64
C MET A 45 19.59 10.82 -11.15
N VAL A 46 18.38 10.51 -11.66
CA VAL A 46 18.14 10.52 -13.10
C VAL A 46 18.33 11.93 -13.66
N GLY A 47 17.77 12.93 -12.98
CA GLY A 47 17.88 14.32 -13.43
C GLY A 47 19.30 14.82 -13.45
N ASN A 48 20.16 14.29 -12.56
CA ASN A 48 21.56 14.68 -12.49
C ASN A 48 22.46 13.85 -13.40
N GLY A 49 21.91 12.91 -14.12
CA GLY A 49 22.68 12.10 -15.04
C GLY A 49 23.58 11.09 -14.36
N GLU A 50 23.20 10.61 -13.19
CA GLU A 50 24.01 9.64 -12.47
C GLU A 50 24.05 8.31 -13.21
N ASP A 51 25.06 7.51 -12.84
CA ASP A 51 25.28 6.22 -13.48
C ASP A 51 24.05 5.34 -13.44
N CYS A 52 23.68 4.78 -14.59
CA CYS A 52 22.47 3.96 -14.69
C CYS A 52 22.45 2.78 -13.73
N ALA A 53 23.58 2.16 -13.49
CA ALA A 53 23.63 1.02 -12.59
C ALA A 53 23.23 1.45 -11.17
N ASN A 54 23.74 2.61 -10.71
CA ASN A 54 23.37 3.12 -9.41
C ASN A 54 21.91 3.48 -9.33
N VAL A 55 21.36 4.10 -10.38
CA VAL A 55 19.95 4.44 -10.44
C VAL A 55 19.09 3.19 -10.33
N LEU A 56 19.45 2.15 -11.08
CA LEU A 56 18.68 0.92 -11.10
C LEU A 56 18.72 0.19 -9.76
N ILE A 57 19.86 0.21 -9.09
CA ILE A 57 19.96 -0.39 -7.75
C ILE A 57 19.01 0.31 -6.78
N GLN A 58 19.00 1.64 -6.82
CA GLN A 58 18.12 2.39 -5.94
C GLN A 58 16.65 2.19 -6.28
N LEU A 59 16.34 2.16 -7.58
CA LEU A 59 14.97 1.92 -8.00
C LEU A 59 14.49 0.53 -7.58
N ALA A 60 15.35 -0.48 -7.68
CA ALA A 60 15.00 -1.83 -7.23
C ALA A 60 14.72 -1.84 -5.73
N ALA A 61 15.44 -1.05 -4.96
CA ALA A 61 15.18 -0.95 -3.52
C ALA A 61 13.81 -0.31 -3.24
N VAL A 62 13.43 0.71 -4.00
CA VAL A 62 12.10 1.31 -3.87
C VAL A 62 11.03 0.29 -4.20
N ARG A 63 11.21 -0.46 -5.27
CA ARG A 63 10.26 -1.50 -5.67
C ARG A 63 10.06 -2.53 -4.56
N SER A 64 11.17 -2.99 -3.96
CA SER A 64 11.09 -3.95 -2.87
C SER A 64 10.36 -3.38 -1.66
N ALA A 65 10.62 -2.10 -1.35
CA ALA A 65 9.96 -1.44 -0.23
C ALA A 65 8.45 -1.36 -0.46
N LEU A 66 8.03 -1.08 -1.70
CA LEU A 66 6.61 -1.01 -2.03
C LEU A 66 5.96 -2.39 -1.97
N ASP A 67 6.64 -3.43 -2.48
CA ASP A 67 6.15 -4.79 -2.37
C ASP A 67 5.93 -5.18 -0.92
N ASN A 68 6.90 -4.90 -0.06
CA ASN A 68 6.80 -5.25 1.35
C ASN A 68 5.67 -4.48 2.02
N THR A 69 5.48 -3.22 1.67
CA THR A 69 4.38 -2.42 2.20
C THR A 69 3.05 -3.03 1.77
N GLY A 70 2.93 -3.44 0.52
CA GLY A 70 1.74 -4.10 0.03
C GLY A 70 1.43 -5.37 0.80
N LYS A 71 2.46 -6.14 1.12
CA LYS A 71 2.27 -7.38 1.90
C LYS A 71 1.78 -7.09 3.32
N VAL A 72 2.28 -6.01 3.93
CA VAL A 72 1.80 -5.63 5.27
C VAL A 72 0.32 -5.27 5.22
N ILE A 73 -0.08 -4.47 4.22
CA ILE A 73 -1.47 -4.08 4.06
C ILE A 73 -2.34 -5.30 3.80
N LEU A 74 -1.88 -6.19 2.94
CA LEU A 74 -2.63 -7.40 2.61
C LEU A 74 -2.84 -8.28 3.84
N LYS A 75 -1.81 -8.43 4.65
CA LYS A 75 -1.91 -9.24 5.86
C LYS A 75 -2.97 -8.68 6.81
N ASP A 76 -2.99 -7.35 6.99
CA ASP A 76 -4.01 -6.73 7.83
C ASP A 76 -5.40 -6.94 7.25
N HIS A 77 -5.52 -6.76 5.94
CA HIS A 77 -6.81 -6.93 5.28
C HIS A 77 -7.32 -8.35 5.45
N MET A 78 -6.45 -9.34 5.26
CA MET A 78 -6.85 -10.73 5.44
C MET A 78 -7.28 -11.02 6.87
N ARG A 79 -6.55 -10.46 7.84
CA ARG A 79 -6.85 -10.72 9.23
C ARG A 79 -8.23 -10.19 9.63
N HIS A 80 -8.61 -9.03 9.12
CA HIS A 80 -9.84 -8.38 9.53
C HIS A 80 -11.01 -8.64 8.60
N CYS A 81 -10.77 -8.62 7.29
CA CYS A 81 -11.85 -8.67 6.31
C CYS A 81 -12.19 -10.07 5.85
N ILE A 82 -11.18 -10.91 5.69
CA ILE A 82 -11.42 -12.28 5.23
C ILE A 82 -12.17 -13.08 6.27
N VAL A 83 -11.78 -12.90 7.53
CA VAL A 83 -12.44 -13.63 8.61
C VAL A 83 -13.92 -13.30 8.62
N GLU A 84 -14.26 -12.03 8.47
CA GLU A 84 -15.66 -11.61 8.41
C GLU A 84 -16.36 -12.18 7.19
N ALA A 85 -15.71 -12.12 6.03
CA ALA A 85 -16.31 -12.60 4.80
C ALA A 85 -16.59 -14.10 4.86
N VAL A 86 -15.69 -14.86 5.44
CA VAL A 86 -15.89 -16.31 5.60
C VAL A 86 -17.06 -16.56 6.54
N ALA A 87 -17.13 -15.85 7.65
CA ALA A 87 -18.19 -16.02 8.63
C ALA A 87 -19.57 -15.70 8.04
N GLU A 88 -19.62 -14.74 7.10
CA GLU A 88 -20.87 -14.33 6.48
C GLU A 88 -21.17 -15.07 5.19
N GLY A 89 -20.24 -15.91 4.74
CA GLY A 89 -20.41 -16.63 3.48
C GLY A 89 -20.31 -15.75 2.25
N ASP A 90 -19.56 -14.64 2.35
CA ASP A 90 -19.44 -13.70 1.25
C ASP A 90 -18.33 -14.15 0.31
N GLN A 91 -18.70 -14.99 -0.66
CA GLN A 91 -17.75 -15.57 -1.59
C GLN A 91 -17.11 -14.52 -2.50
N ASP A 92 -17.87 -13.48 -2.86
CA ASP A 92 -17.32 -12.43 -3.73
C ASP A 92 -16.18 -11.68 -3.05
N ALA A 93 -16.32 -11.39 -1.77
CA ALA A 93 -15.24 -10.73 -1.02
C ALA A 93 -14.00 -11.61 -0.96
N ILE A 94 -14.20 -12.91 -0.76
CA ILE A 94 -13.09 -13.87 -0.70
C ILE A 94 -12.37 -13.92 -2.05
N ASP A 95 -13.13 -14.00 -3.14
CA ASP A 95 -12.56 -14.05 -4.48
C ASP A 95 -11.77 -12.77 -4.79
N SER A 96 -12.27 -11.62 -4.37
CA SER A 96 -11.58 -10.34 -4.57
C SER A 96 -10.22 -10.33 -3.88
N VAL A 97 -10.15 -10.83 -2.66
CA VAL A 97 -8.88 -10.88 -1.94
C VAL A 97 -7.92 -11.84 -2.60
N CYS A 98 -8.40 -12.98 -3.09
CA CYS A 98 -7.54 -13.93 -3.79
C CYS A 98 -6.89 -13.30 -5.01
N LYS A 99 -7.63 -12.47 -5.74
CA LYS A 99 -7.07 -11.77 -6.89
C LYS A 99 -5.98 -10.79 -6.49
N VAL A 100 -6.18 -10.09 -5.38
CA VAL A 100 -5.20 -9.13 -4.89
C VAL A 100 -3.94 -9.82 -4.44
N ILE A 101 -4.07 -10.99 -3.79
CA ILE A 101 -2.92 -11.77 -3.33
C ILE A 101 -1.96 -12.03 -4.48
N ASP A 102 -2.50 -12.37 -5.66
CA ASP A 102 -1.66 -12.71 -6.81
C ASP A 102 -0.76 -11.56 -7.25
N ARG A 103 -1.06 -10.34 -6.85
CA ARG A 103 -0.25 -9.21 -7.24
C ARG A 103 0.98 -9.02 -6.36
N PHE A 104 1.01 -9.66 -5.19
CA PHE A 104 2.09 -9.47 -4.23
C PHE A 104 2.80 -10.75 -3.84
N VAL A 105 2.40 -11.86 -4.41
CA VAL A 105 2.99 -13.16 -4.06
C VAL A 105 3.54 -13.91 -5.31
#